data_febebde4c8627026a6547e561286bd25
#
_entry.id   febebde4c8627026a6547e561286bd25
#
_cell.length_a   1.000
_cell.length_b   1.000
_cell.length_c   1.000
_cell.angle_alpha   90.00
_cell.angle_beta   90.00
_cell.angle_gamma   90.00
#
_symmetry.space_group_name_H-M   'P 1'
#
loop_
_entity.id
_entity.type
_entity.pdbx_description
1 polymer ?
#
loop_
_entity_poly.entity_id
_entity_poly.type
_entity_poly.pdbx_seq_one_letter_code
_entity_poly.pdbx_strand_id
1 'polypeptide(L)'
;MSKNLRFPKLFSVTPLLITVILLVEAFALGELPSNPDPKTKYIFYMHGVVPETRGHDGDYNYWGIVKALQAKGLVVIGEARGPTKLFPYASAISDQVNRLLDAGVPPANITVAGHSKGGLLSLIISIGLGRDDIKFAVLAACGTRRPYRVMVMRKAKGLRGKFLIMWDKNDHAFGACDESLRKGRVTFTNKILDDGGGHELFNQPAPVWIDPLVSFAKGG
;
A
#
# COMPACT_ATOMS: atom_id res chain seq x y z
N MET A 1 -75.31 -43.82 22.15
CA MET A 1 -73.97 -43.63 22.78
C MET A 1 -72.96 -43.31 21.69
N SER A 2 -72.74 -41.99 21.47
CA SER A 2 -71.81 -41.52 20.44
C SER A 2 -70.49 -41.20 21.10
N LYS A 3 -69.37 -41.85 20.67
CA LYS A 3 -68.00 -41.60 21.15
C LYS A 3 -67.33 -40.57 20.25
N ASN A 4 -67.14 -39.38 20.78
CA ASN A 4 -66.34 -38.34 20.13
C ASN A 4 -64.86 -38.70 20.12
N LEU A 5 -64.27 -39.00 18.98
CA LEU A 5 -62.82 -39.09 18.80
C LEU A 5 -62.25 -37.67 18.60
N ARG A 6 -61.41 -37.24 19.56
CA ARG A 6 -60.58 -36.03 19.43
C ARG A 6 -59.29 -36.40 18.73
N PHE A 7 -58.99 -35.79 17.57
CA PHE A 7 -57.70 -35.87 16.90
C PHE A 7 -56.73 -34.87 17.55
N PRO A 8 -55.44 -35.23 17.79
CA PRO A 8 -54.47 -34.30 18.28
C PRO A 8 -54.04 -33.30 17.23
N LYS A 9 -53.87 -32.02 17.61
CA LYS A 9 -53.36 -30.94 16.78
C LYS A 9 -51.93 -31.24 16.35
N LEU A 10 -51.65 -31.31 15.06
CA LEU A 10 -50.33 -31.31 14.50
C LEU A 10 -49.67 -29.96 14.79
N PHE A 11 -48.54 -29.98 15.52
CA PHE A 11 -47.66 -28.83 15.62
C PHE A 11 -46.92 -28.65 14.29
N SER A 12 -47.18 -27.53 13.62
CA SER A 12 -46.45 -27.09 12.46
C SER A 12 -45.08 -26.61 12.91
N VAL A 13 -44.03 -27.38 12.61
CA VAL A 13 -42.63 -26.97 12.82
C VAL A 13 -42.20 -26.19 11.58
N THR A 14 -42.19 -24.88 11.67
CA THR A 14 -41.61 -24.01 10.62
C THR A 14 -40.10 -24.20 10.61
N PRO A 15 -39.48 -24.64 9.49
CA PRO A 15 -38.05 -24.75 9.42
C PRO A 15 -37.44 -23.33 9.42
N LEU A 16 -36.67 -23.03 10.46
CA LEU A 16 -35.84 -21.83 10.50
C LEU A 16 -34.70 -21.99 9.49
N LEU A 17 -34.84 -21.35 8.34
CA LEU A 17 -33.75 -21.24 7.36
C LEU A 17 -32.65 -20.37 7.98
N ILE A 18 -31.62 -21.00 8.54
CA ILE A 18 -30.38 -20.33 8.93
C ILE A 18 -29.61 -20.06 7.63
N THR A 19 -29.75 -18.87 7.10
CA THR A 19 -28.90 -18.37 6.02
C THR A 19 -27.52 -18.11 6.62
N VAL A 20 -26.61 -19.07 6.47
CA VAL A 20 -25.19 -18.86 6.77
C VAL A 20 -24.66 -17.91 5.68
N ILE A 21 -24.60 -16.62 6.00
CA ILE A 21 -23.86 -15.66 5.20
C ILE A 21 -22.38 -16.01 5.42
N LEU A 22 -21.79 -16.73 4.48
CA LEU A 22 -20.35 -16.80 4.33
C LEU A 22 -19.87 -15.39 3.98
N LEU A 23 -19.44 -14.64 5.01
CA LEU A 23 -18.59 -13.46 4.82
C LEU A 23 -17.31 -13.99 4.21
N VAL A 24 -17.26 -14.01 2.87
CA VAL A 24 -15.98 -14.00 2.17
C VAL A 24 -15.38 -12.65 2.56
N GLU A 25 -14.44 -12.67 3.49
CA GLU A 25 -13.54 -11.54 3.69
C GLU A 25 -12.77 -11.36 2.37
N ALA A 26 -13.38 -10.61 1.46
CA ALA A 26 -12.61 -9.95 0.42
C ALA A 26 -11.65 -9.05 1.19
N PHE A 27 -10.35 -9.38 1.18
CA PHE A 27 -9.32 -8.47 1.65
C PHE A 27 -9.50 -7.18 0.88
N ALA A 28 -10.23 -6.25 1.48
CA ALA A 28 -10.47 -4.97 0.86
C ALA A 28 -9.14 -4.24 0.77
N LEU A 29 -8.81 -3.73 -0.42
CA LEU A 29 -7.82 -2.67 -0.56
C LEU A 29 -8.10 -1.64 0.53
N GLY A 30 -7.07 -1.12 1.21
CA GLY A 30 -7.25 -0.16 2.29
C GLY A 30 -8.32 0.87 1.92
N GLU A 31 -9.34 1.00 2.75
CA GLU A 31 -10.53 1.78 2.41
C GLU A 31 -10.20 3.26 2.27
N LEU A 32 -10.69 3.87 1.21
CA LEU A 32 -10.69 5.32 1.08
C LEU A 32 -11.72 5.92 2.03
N PRO A 33 -11.44 7.09 2.65
CA PRO A 33 -12.46 7.80 3.39
C PRO A 33 -13.65 8.11 2.48
N SER A 34 -14.86 7.94 3.00
CA SER A 34 -16.11 8.20 2.25
C SER A 34 -16.23 9.65 1.79
N ASN A 35 -15.59 10.57 2.51
CA ASN A 35 -15.59 12.00 2.22
C ASN A 35 -14.17 12.57 2.38
N PRO A 36 -13.31 12.46 1.36
CA PRO A 36 -11.94 12.92 1.44
C PRO A 36 -11.84 14.44 1.64
N ASP A 37 -11.08 14.87 2.65
CA ASP A 37 -10.80 16.29 2.87
C ASP A 37 -9.63 16.74 1.98
N PRO A 38 -9.83 17.73 1.07
CA PRO A 38 -8.77 18.25 0.20
C PRO A 38 -7.56 18.83 0.94
N LYS A 39 -7.68 19.22 2.20
CA LYS A 39 -6.60 19.80 3.02
C LYS A 39 -5.71 18.72 3.65
N THR A 40 -6.18 17.50 3.69
CA THR A 40 -5.50 16.37 4.33
C THR A 40 -4.39 15.80 3.45
N LYS A 41 -3.32 15.30 4.07
CA LYS A 41 -2.24 14.57 3.41
C LYS A 41 -2.54 13.07 3.47
N TYR A 42 -2.65 12.45 2.30
CA TYR A 42 -2.90 11.02 2.12
C TYR A 42 -1.62 10.29 1.73
N ILE A 43 -1.43 9.13 2.32
CA ILE A 43 -0.34 8.24 1.96
C ILE A 43 -0.87 6.82 1.74
N PHE A 44 -0.66 6.29 0.53
CA PHE A 44 -0.78 4.87 0.26
C PHE A 44 0.51 4.19 0.71
N TYR A 45 0.43 3.28 1.70
CA TYR A 45 1.61 2.58 2.18
C TYR A 45 1.53 1.08 1.91
N MET A 46 2.46 0.58 1.10
CA MET A 46 2.52 -0.80 0.65
C MET A 46 3.74 -1.50 1.26
N HIS A 47 3.52 -2.60 1.97
CA HIS A 47 4.57 -3.40 2.58
C HIS A 47 5.35 -4.26 1.56
N GLY A 48 6.47 -4.84 2.01
CA GLY A 48 7.30 -5.80 1.27
C GLY A 48 6.61 -7.16 1.08
N VAL A 49 7.40 -8.17 0.68
CA VAL A 49 6.90 -9.52 0.44
C VAL A 49 6.71 -10.33 1.74
N VAL A 50 7.43 -9.98 2.81
CA VAL A 50 7.43 -10.76 4.06
C VAL A 50 6.04 -10.89 4.68
N PRO A 51 5.25 -9.82 4.83
CA PRO A 51 3.87 -9.95 5.33
C PRO A 51 2.97 -10.85 4.47
N GLU A 52 3.21 -10.93 3.17
CA GLU A 52 2.42 -11.79 2.27
C GLU A 52 2.64 -13.30 2.54
N THR A 53 3.78 -13.67 3.11
CA THR A 53 4.21 -15.06 3.25
C THR A 53 4.35 -15.52 4.69
N ARG A 54 4.60 -14.61 5.62
CA ARG A 54 4.87 -14.90 7.04
C ARG A 54 3.93 -14.20 8.01
N GLY A 55 2.95 -13.43 7.51
CA GLY A 55 2.06 -12.61 8.33
C GLY A 55 2.64 -11.23 8.65
N HIS A 56 1.81 -10.40 9.24
CA HIS A 56 2.06 -8.95 9.43
C HIS A 56 2.29 -8.55 10.90
N ASP A 57 2.37 -9.52 11.80
CA ASP A 57 2.52 -9.31 13.25
C ASP A 57 3.83 -9.91 13.81
N GLY A 58 4.80 -10.21 12.96
CA GLY A 58 6.08 -10.77 13.34
C GLY A 58 7.25 -9.83 13.07
N ASP A 59 8.23 -10.34 12.34
CA ASP A 59 9.42 -9.59 11.94
C ASP A 59 9.10 -8.31 11.15
N TYR A 60 7.89 -8.23 10.56
CA TYR A 60 7.39 -7.06 9.86
C TYR A 60 6.20 -6.45 10.59
N ASN A 61 6.42 -5.37 11.32
CA ASN A 61 5.40 -4.68 12.10
C ASN A 61 4.60 -3.68 11.23
N TYR A 62 3.78 -4.21 10.33
CA TYR A 62 3.02 -3.39 9.38
C TYR A 62 2.09 -2.39 10.09
N TRP A 63 1.31 -2.85 11.05
CA TRP A 63 0.37 -1.98 11.76
C TRP A 63 1.05 -0.96 12.66
N GLY A 64 2.24 -1.27 13.19
CA GLY A 64 3.07 -0.30 13.89
C GLY A 64 3.53 0.83 12.96
N ILE A 65 3.91 0.50 11.73
CA ILE A 65 4.26 1.49 10.70
C ILE A 65 3.06 2.38 10.35
N VAL A 66 1.89 1.77 10.10
CA VAL A 66 0.65 2.53 9.82
C VAL A 66 0.34 3.49 10.96
N LYS A 67 0.36 3.02 12.21
CA LYS A 67 0.12 3.86 13.40
C LYS A 67 1.16 5.00 13.53
N ALA A 68 2.42 4.72 13.25
CA ALA A 68 3.48 5.74 13.30
C ALA A 68 3.26 6.86 12.26
N LEU A 69 2.85 6.52 11.05
CA LEU A 69 2.50 7.49 10.01
C LEU A 69 1.24 8.30 10.37
N GLN A 70 0.22 7.63 10.92
CA GLN A 70 -1.02 8.27 11.39
C GLN A 70 -0.74 9.25 12.55
N ALA A 71 0.10 8.86 13.52
CA ALA A 71 0.51 9.72 14.63
C ALA A 71 1.23 10.99 14.18
N LYS A 72 1.81 10.98 12.98
CA LYS A 72 2.42 12.15 12.33
C LYS A 72 1.40 12.96 11.49
N GLY A 73 0.10 12.67 11.58
CA GLY A 73 -0.96 13.45 10.94
C GLY A 73 -1.18 13.13 9.46
N LEU A 74 -0.81 11.94 9.00
CA LEU A 74 -1.16 11.45 7.67
C LEU A 74 -2.42 10.57 7.73
N VAL A 75 -3.28 10.65 6.73
CA VAL A 75 -4.29 9.62 6.49
C VAL A 75 -3.63 8.51 5.69
N VAL A 76 -3.50 7.33 6.32
CA VAL A 76 -2.84 6.19 5.72
C VAL A 76 -3.87 5.28 5.07
N ILE A 77 -3.71 5.04 3.79
CA ILE A 77 -4.48 4.06 3.01
C ILE A 77 -3.55 2.88 2.77
N GLY A 78 -3.87 1.75 3.37
CA GLY A 78 -3.02 0.56 3.30
C GLY A 78 -3.73 -0.66 3.85
N GLU A 79 -3.22 -1.81 3.49
CA GLU A 79 -3.71 -3.12 3.90
C GLU A 79 -2.56 -4.08 4.16
N ALA A 80 -2.75 -5.03 5.05
CA ALA A 80 -1.89 -6.19 5.16
C ALA A 80 -2.28 -7.18 4.05
N ARG A 81 -1.80 -6.93 2.83
CA ARG A 81 -2.17 -7.73 1.66
C ARG A 81 -1.57 -9.13 1.70
N GLY A 82 -2.31 -10.10 1.21
CA GLY A 82 -1.81 -11.43 0.88
C GLY A 82 -0.99 -11.44 -0.42
N PRO A 83 -0.58 -12.64 -0.91
CA PRO A 83 0.14 -12.77 -2.19
C PRO A 83 -0.63 -12.13 -3.35
N THR A 84 -0.01 -11.15 -4.00
CA THR A 84 -0.65 -10.39 -5.08
C THR A 84 0.16 -10.38 -6.37
N LYS A 85 -0.56 -10.26 -7.50
CA LYS A 85 0.05 -9.97 -8.80
C LYS A 85 0.32 -8.48 -8.92
N LEU A 86 1.54 -8.10 -9.34
CA LEU A 86 2.00 -6.71 -9.32
C LEU A 86 1.11 -5.75 -10.14
N PHE A 87 0.83 -6.07 -11.39
CA PHE A 87 0.10 -5.15 -12.27
C PHE A 87 -1.37 -4.96 -11.90
N PRO A 88 -2.15 -6.02 -11.62
CA PRO A 88 -3.54 -5.84 -11.16
C PRO A 88 -3.62 -5.05 -9.86
N TYR A 89 -2.72 -5.32 -8.91
CA TYR A 89 -2.70 -4.58 -7.65
C TYR A 89 -2.30 -3.10 -7.87
N ALA A 90 -1.27 -2.83 -8.67
CA ALA A 90 -0.88 -1.47 -9.01
C ALA A 90 -2.01 -0.69 -9.72
N SER A 91 -2.77 -1.36 -10.61
CA SER A 91 -3.95 -0.76 -11.25
C SER A 91 -5.00 -0.37 -10.22
N ALA A 92 -5.33 -1.27 -9.29
CA ALA A 92 -6.33 -1.00 -8.26
C ALA A 92 -5.93 0.17 -7.33
N ILE A 93 -4.65 0.28 -6.95
CA ILE A 93 -4.16 1.45 -6.20
C ILE A 93 -4.21 2.72 -7.07
N SER A 94 -3.87 2.64 -8.36
CA SER A 94 -4.00 3.80 -9.27
C SER A 94 -5.45 4.30 -9.37
N ASP A 95 -6.42 3.38 -9.40
CA ASP A 95 -7.85 3.73 -9.38
C ASP A 95 -8.25 4.42 -8.07
N GLN A 96 -7.71 3.99 -6.93
CA GLN A 96 -7.93 4.66 -5.65
C GLN A 96 -7.31 6.06 -5.63
N VAL A 97 -6.10 6.25 -6.19
CA VAL A 97 -5.49 7.58 -6.32
C VAL A 97 -6.37 8.49 -7.18
N ASN A 98 -6.85 8.00 -8.33
CA ASN A 98 -7.76 8.77 -9.19
C ASN A 98 -9.05 9.15 -8.47
N ARG A 99 -9.64 8.26 -7.67
CA ARG A 99 -10.82 8.59 -6.86
C ARG A 99 -10.57 9.71 -5.84
N LEU A 100 -9.38 9.80 -5.23
CA LEU A 100 -9.03 10.95 -4.37
C LEU A 100 -8.92 12.24 -5.19
N LEU A 101 -8.31 12.17 -6.37
CA LEU A 101 -8.19 13.32 -7.28
C LEU A 101 -9.57 13.80 -7.75
N ASP A 102 -10.45 12.88 -8.13
CA ASP A 102 -11.83 13.17 -8.55
C ASP A 102 -12.66 13.76 -7.41
N ALA A 103 -12.36 13.40 -6.16
CA ALA A 103 -12.95 14.01 -4.96
C ALA A 103 -12.35 15.38 -4.61
N GLY A 104 -11.44 15.92 -5.44
CA GLY A 104 -10.87 17.26 -5.26
C GLY A 104 -9.63 17.32 -4.36
N VAL A 105 -9.04 16.17 -3.99
CA VAL A 105 -7.78 16.17 -3.24
C VAL A 105 -6.65 16.63 -4.15
N PRO A 106 -5.91 17.69 -3.79
CA PRO A 106 -4.79 18.16 -4.60
C PRO A 106 -3.73 17.06 -4.78
N PRO A 107 -3.16 16.87 -5.98
CA PRO A 107 -2.12 15.87 -6.22
C PRO A 107 -0.94 15.98 -5.25
N ALA A 108 -0.54 17.20 -4.90
CA ALA A 108 0.53 17.46 -3.92
C ALA A 108 0.21 16.97 -2.49
N ASN A 109 -1.04 16.56 -2.23
CA ASN A 109 -1.49 15.99 -0.96
C ASN A 109 -1.53 14.45 -1.00
N ILE A 110 -1.17 13.84 -2.13
CA ILE A 110 -1.17 12.39 -2.31
C ILE A 110 0.27 11.88 -2.42
N THR A 111 0.60 10.89 -1.63
CA THR A 111 1.89 10.19 -1.69
C THR A 111 1.64 8.69 -1.83
N VAL A 112 2.33 8.06 -2.77
CA VAL A 112 2.35 6.59 -2.94
C VAL A 112 3.70 6.07 -2.48
N ALA A 113 3.70 5.28 -1.41
CA ALA A 113 4.93 4.84 -0.75
C ALA A 113 4.94 3.32 -0.57
N GLY A 114 6.13 2.73 -0.57
CA GLY A 114 6.25 1.32 -0.23
C GLY A 114 7.66 0.83 -0.07
N HIS A 115 7.78 -0.28 0.66
CA HIS A 115 9.04 -0.96 0.93
C HIS A 115 9.18 -2.21 0.05
N SER A 116 10.37 -2.46 -0.50
CA SER A 116 10.71 -3.68 -1.22
C SER A 116 9.73 -3.94 -2.38
N LYS A 117 8.91 -4.99 -2.34
CA LYS A 117 7.82 -5.24 -3.31
C LYS A 117 6.85 -4.04 -3.37
N GLY A 118 6.54 -3.41 -2.23
CA GLY A 118 5.72 -2.19 -2.18
C GLY A 118 6.37 -1.00 -2.89
N GLY A 119 7.68 -0.84 -2.78
CA GLY A 119 8.41 0.19 -3.51
C GLY A 119 8.45 -0.08 -5.03
N LEU A 120 8.57 -1.35 -5.43
CA LEU A 120 8.41 -1.74 -6.84
C LEU A 120 7.00 -1.39 -7.37
N LEU A 121 5.97 -1.63 -6.55
CA LEU A 121 4.58 -1.23 -6.86
C LEU A 121 4.48 0.28 -7.03
N SER A 122 5.10 1.09 -6.16
CA SER A 122 5.10 2.57 -6.28
C SER A 122 5.67 3.03 -7.63
N LEU A 123 6.74 2.41 -8.13
CA LEU A 123 7.28 2.70 -9.45
C LEU A 123 6.33 2.30 -10.58
N ILE A 124 5.68 1.14 -10.48
CA ILE A 124 4.70 0.68 -11.48
C ILE A 124 3.47 1.60 -11.50
N ILE A 125 2.99 2.03 -10.33
CA ILE A 125 1.88 2.98 -10.18
C ILE A 125 2.23 4.32 -10.81
N SER A 126 3.45 4.84 -10.60
CA SER A 126 3.93 6.06 -11.24
C SER A 126 3.83 5.99 -12.77
N ILE A 127 4.25 4.86 -13.35
CA ILE A 127 4.15 4.63 -14.81
C ILE A 127 2.68 4.59 -15.25
N GLY A 128 1.82 3.92 -14.47
CA GLY A 128 0.39 3.76 -14.78
C GLY A 128 -0.40 5.05 -14.69
N LEU A 129 -0.15 5.86 -13.67
CA LEU A 129 -0.81 7.16 -13.48
C LEU A 129 -0.36 8.21 -14.51
N GLY A 130 0.91 8.18 -14.91
CA GLY A 130 1.44 9.12 -15.91
C GLY A 130 1.42 10.59 -15.49
N ARG A 131 1.45 10.91 -14.18
CA ARG A 131 1.27 12.25 -13.61
C ARG A 131 2.55 12.77 -12.97
N ASP A 132 2.95 13.99 -13.30
CA ASP A 132 4.17 14.62 -12.78
C ASP A 132 3.98 15.27 -11.39
N ASP A 133 2.74 15.44 -10.95
CA ASP A 133 2.35 16.18 -9.75
C ASP A 133 2.09 15.30 -8.50
N ILE A 134 2.14 13.97 -8.64
CA ILE A 134 2.03 13.00 -7.54
C ILE A 134 3.41 12.73 -6.93
N LYS A 135 3.44 12.45 -5.62
CA LYS A 135 4.64 12.07 -4.87
C LYS A 135 4.77 10.55 -4.74
N PHE A 136 5.98 10.04 -4.91
CA PHE A 136 6.30 8.62 -4.78
C PHE A 136 7.48 8.43 -3.84
N ALA A 137 7.34 7.55 -2.83
CA ALA A 137 8.44 7.16 -1.96
C ALA A 137 8.76 5.67 -2.17
N VAL A 138 10.02 5.40 -2.49
CA VAL A 138 10.52 4.05 -2.81
C VAL A 138 11.56 3.66 -1.78
N LEU A 139 11.21 2.69 -0.95
CA LEU A 139 12.04 2.25 0.18
C LEU A 139 12.65 0.90 -0.18
N ALA A 140 13.97 0.84 -0.37
CA ALA A 140 14.76 -0.36 -0.65
C ALA A 140 14.13 -1.27 -1.73
N ALA A 141 13.87 -0.74 -2.93
CA ALA A 141 13.18 -1.50 -3.99
C ALA A 141 13.90 -1.54 -5.34
N CYS A 142 14.94 -0.76 -5.51
CA CYS A 142 15.72 -0.72 -6.75
C CYS A 142 16.96 -1.63 -6.67
N GLY A 143 17.80 -1.61 -7.68
CA GLY A 143 19.04 -2.38 -7.72
C GLY A 143 19.09 -3.42 -8.83
N THR A 144 19.80 -4.52 -8.59
CA THR A 144 20.12 -5.51 -9.62
C THR A 144 19.08 -6.63 -9.77
N ARG A 145 18.10 -6.70 -8.87
CA ARG A 145 17.09 -7.77 -8.85
C ARG A 145 16.25 -7.80 -10.13
N ARG A 146 15.98 -8.99 -10.63
CA ARG A 146 15.29 -9.22 -11.91
C ARG A 146 13.93 -8.53 -12.00
N PRO A 147 13.04 -8.55 -10.99
CA PRO A 147 11.73 -7.88 -11.11
C PRO A 147 11.87 -6.39 -11.40
N TYR A 148 12.72 -5.68 -10.66
CA TYR A 148 12.99 -4.26 -10.92
C TYR A 148 13.51 -4.02 -12.33
N ARG A 149 14.53 -4.78 -12.77
CA ARG A 149 15.13 -4.60 -14.09
C ARG A 149 14.15 -4.86 -15.23
N VAL A 150 13.29 -5.87 -15.10
CA VAL A 150 12.37 -6.26 -16.18
C VAL A 150 11.14 -5.36 -16.19
N MET A 151 10.57 -5.04 -15.02
CA MET A 151 9.28 -4.34 -14.93
C MET A 151 9.42 -2.83 -14.95
N VAL A 152 10.48 -2.28 -14.38
CA VAL A 152 10.69 -0.84 -14.25
C VAL A 152 11.68 -0.33 -15.29
N MET A 153 12.90 -0.90 -15.35
CA MET A 153 13.95 -0.38 -16.22
C MET A 153 13.56 -0.35 -17.70
N ARG A 154 12.81 -1.34 -18.17
CA ARG A 154 12.31 -1.38 -19.56
C ARG A 154 11.27 -0.29 -19.83
N LYS A 155 10.52 0.13 -18.83
CA LYS A 155 9.45 1.13 -18.92
C LYS A 155 9.84 2.46 -18.28
N ALA A 156 11.10 2.66 -17.90
CA ALA A 156 11.57 3.80 -17.13
C ALA A 156 11.23 5.16 -17.76
N LYS A 157 11.16 5.25 -19.09
CA LYS A 157 10.71 6.46 -19.79
C LYS A 157 9.26 6.87 -19.46
N GLY A 158 8.46 5.95 -18.94
CA GLY A 158 7.09 6.21 -18.50
C GLY A 158 6.98 6.68 -17.05
N LEU A 159 8.07 6.71 -16.28
CA LEU A 159 8.05 7.23 -14.91
C LEU A 159 7.64 8.70 -14.90
N ARG A 160 6.77 9.06 -13.97
CA ARG A 160 6.29 10.43 -13.74
C ARG A 160 6.20 10.69 -12.24
N GLY A 161 6.26 11.97 -11.86
CA GLY A 161 6.10 12.42 -10.47
C GLY A 161 7.38 12.87 -9.81
N LYS A 162 7.28 13.10 -8.50
CA LYS A 162 8.40 13.49 -7.63
C LYS A 162 8.77 12.31 -6.74
N PHE A 163 10.04 11.99 -6.63
CA PHE A 163 10.48 10.78 -5.94
C PHE A 163 11.35 11.06 -4.72
N LEU A 164 11.07 10.35 -3.63
CA LEU A 164 11.99 10.12 -2.53
C LEU A 164 12.44 8.65 -2.58
N ILE A 165 13.74 8.45 -2.66
CA ILE A 165 14.34 7.11 -2.66
C ILE A 165 15.11 6.95 -1.37
N MET A 166 14.79 5.90 -0.59
CA MET A 166 15.51 5.60 0.65
C MET A 166 15.99 4.15 0.66
N TRP A 167 17.19 3.95 1.16
CA TRP A 167 17.74 2.63 1.46
C TRP A 167 18.81 2.76 2.54
N ASP A 168 19.04 1.68 3.27
CA ASP A 168 20.18 1.62 4.20
C ASP A 168 21.45 1.24 3.42
N LYS A 169 22.60 1.82 3.81
CA LYS A 169 23.88 1.55 3.14
C LYS A 169 24.31 0.08 3.18
N ASN A 170 23.83 -0.66 4.19
CA ASN A 170 24.10 -2.08 4.36
C ASN A 170 23.11 -2.98 3.60
N ASP A 171 22.15 -2.41 2.88
CA ASP A 171 21.32 -3.18 1.95
C ASP A 171 22.07 -3.40 0.63
N HIS A 172 22.77 -4.52 0.53
CA HIS A 172 23.57 -4.86 -0.64
C HIS A 172 22.73 -5.37 -1.83
N ALA A 173 21.44 -5.63 -1.63
CA ALA A 173 20.56 -6.16 -2.65
C ALA A 173 19.67 -5.10 -3.31
N PHE A 174 19.32 -4.06 -2.56
CA PHE A 174 18.41 -3.01 -2.98
C PHE A 174 18.99 -1.64 -2.64
N GLY A 175 19.13 -0.77 -3.64
CA GLY A 175 19.78 0.53 -3.46
C GLY A 175 19.13 1.61 -4.32
N ALA A 176 19.99 2.45 -4.90
CA ALA A 176 19.58 3.59 -5.71
C ALA A 176 18.73 3.21 -6.94
N CYS A 177 17.75 4.06 -7.24
CA CYS A 177 16.91 3.98 -8.44
C CYS A 177 17.40 4.89 -9.58
N ASP A 178 18.54 5.51 -9.43
CA ASP A 178 19.04 6.64 -10.26
C ASP A 178 18.95 6.36 -11.76
N GLU A 179 19.35 5.18 -12.21
CA GLU A 179 19.33 4.85 -13.63
C GLU A 179 17.92 4.94 -14.23
N SER A 180 16.91 4.36 -13.55
CA SER A 180 15.53 4.41 -14.02
C SER A 180 14.94 5.80 -13.94
N LEU A 181 15.21 6.54 -12.88
CA LEU A 181 14.68 7.88 -12.66
C LEU A 181 15.26 8.89 -13.65
N ARG A 182 16.57 8.81 -13.95
CA ARG A 182 17.20 9.62 -15.00
C ARG A 182 16.62 9.30 -16.37
N LYS A 183 16.36 8.03 -16.69
CA LYS A 183 15.66 7.63 -17.94
C LYS A 183 14.25 8.19 -18.01
N GLY A 184 13.54 8.27 -16.91
CA GLY A 184 12.22 8.88 -16.79
C GLY A 184 12.24 10.40 -16.84
N ARG A 185 13.40 11.04 -16.63
CA ARG A 185 13.58 12.49 -16.52
C ARG A 185 12.73 13.10 -15.40
N VAL A 186 12.58 12.37 -14.29
CA VAL A 186 11.79 12.80 -13.13
C VAL A 186 12.67 13.44 -12.07
N THR A 187 12.07 14.28 -11.24
CA THR A 187 12.74 14.86 -10.06
C THR A 187 12.81 13.81 -8.96
N PHE A 188 13.99 13.64 -8.36
CA PHE A 188 14.16 12.71 -7.25
C PHE A 188 15.21 13.17 -6.24
N THR A 189 15.02 12.73 -5.01
CA THR A 189 15.97 12.89 -3.90
C THR A 189 16.33 11.52 -3.35
N ASN A 190 17.61 11.25 -3.23
CA ASN A 190 18.12 10.07 -2.54
C ASN A 190 18.38 10.39 -1.07
N LYS A 191 17.96 9.50 -0.19
CA LYS A 191 18.33 9.50 1.22
C LYS A 191 18.92 8.16 1.60
N ILE A 192 20.24 8.11 1.70
CA ILE A 192 20.96 6.94 2.17
C ILE A 192 20.91 6.96 3.70
N LEU A 193 20.45 5.89 4.30
CA LEU A 193 20.39 5.71 5.75
C LEU A 193 21.64 4.94 6.21
N ASP A 194 22.10 5.26 7.39
CA ASP A 194 23.26 4.65 8.04
C ASP A 194 22.85 4.17 9.43
N ASP A 195 21.90 3.22 9.46
CA ASP A 195 21.34 2.69 10.71
C ASP A 195 21.80 1.27 10.98
N GLY A 196 22.38 0.59 9.99
CA GLY A 196 22.88 -0.77 10.10
C GLY A 196 21.82 -1.85 9.90
N GLY A 197 20.54 -1.48 9.76
CA GLY A 197 19.43 -2.44 9.63
C GLY A 197 19.29 -3.08 8.25
N GLY A 198 20.02 -2.60 7.25
CA GLY A 198 19.96 -3.14 5.89
C GLY A 198 18.55 -3.09 5.31
N HIS A 199 18.16 -4.17 4.59
CA HIS A 199 16.84 -4.27 3.99
C HIS A 199 15.70 -4.30 5.03
N GLU A 200 15.96 -4.87 6.19
CA GLU A 200 14.98 -5.10 7.24
C GLU A 200 14.71 -3.86 8.10
N LEU A 201 15.50 -2.79 7.94
CA LEU A 201 15.28 -1.51 8.61
C LEU A 201 13.84 -1.01 8.45
N PHE A 202 13.24 -1.24 7.29
CA PHE A 202 11.88 -0.80 6.96
C PHE A 202 10.77 -1.76 7.44
N ASN A 203 11.15 -2.83 8.15
CA ASN A 203 10.19 -3.76 8.73
C ASN A 203 9.58 -3.23 10.03
N GLN A 204 10.23 -2.26 10.68
CA GLN A 204 9.81 -1.66 11.94
C GLN A 204 9.65 -0.15 11.80
N PRO A 205 8.75 0.50 12.57
CA PRO A 205 8.57 1.94 12.53
C PRO A 205 9.74 2.67 13.24
N ALA A 206 10.79 2.94 12.49
CA ALA A 206 11.96 3.65 13.00
C ALA A 206 11.96 5.13 12.57
N PRO A 207 12.23 6.09 13.48
CA PRO A 207 12.24 7.53 13.16
C PRO A 207 13.18 7.88 12.01
N VAL A 208 14.31 7.17 11.87
CA VAL A 208 15.34 7.42 10.85
C VAL A 208 14.80 7.41 9.43
N TRP A 209 13.74 6.66 9.14
CA TRP A 209 13.09 6.62 7.85
C TRP A 209 11.64 7.15 7.86
N ILE A 210 10.91 7.01 8.99
CA ILE A 210 9.54 7.54 9.11
C ILE A 210 9.55 9.07 8.97
N ASP A 211 10.43 9.76 9.69
CA ASP A 211 10.44 11.23 9.69
C ASP A 211 10.77 11.84 8.32
N PRO A 212 11.77 11.36 7.56
CA PRO A 212 11.97 11.80 6.18
C PRO A 212 10.80 11.49 5.24
N LEU A 213 10.15 10.33 5.39
CA LEU A 213 8.97 9.99 4.59
C LEU A 213 7.81 10.95 4.87
N VAL A 214 7.57 11.25 6.15
CA VAL A 214 6.53 12.20 6.57
C VAL A 214 6.84 13.62 6.08
N SER A 215 8.08 14.08 6.21
CA SER A 215 8.52 15.38 5.70
C SER A 215 8.22 15.48 4.20
N PHE A 216 8.67 14.53 3.41
CA PHE A 216 8.39 14.47 1.98
C PHE A 216 6.88 14.45 1.65
N ALA A 217 6.10 13.65 2.37
CA ALA A 217 4.65 13.60 2.18
C ALA A 217 3.97 14.94 2.47
N LYS A 218 4.49 15.71 3.42
CA LYS A 218 3.97 17.03 3.79
C LYS A 218 4.48 18.17 2.90
N GLY A 219 5.48 17.93 2.08
CA GLY A 219 6.00 18.90 1.11
C GLY A 219 7.27 19.63 1.55
N GLY A 220 7.98 19.02 2.54
CA GLY A 220 9.32 19.43 2.97
C GLY A 220 10.43 18.84 2.12
#